data_1985135b972d9b13216bf36de49a55d5
#
_entry.id   1985135b972d9b13216bf36de49a55d5
#
_cell.length_a   1.000
_cell.length_b   1.000
_cell.length_c   1.000
_cell.angle_alpha   90.00
_cell.angle_beta   90.00
_cell.angle_gamma   90.00
#
_symmetry.space_group_name_H-M   'P 1'
#
loop_
_entity.id
_entity.type
_entity.pdbx_description
1 polymer ?
#
loop_
_entity_poly.entity_id
_entity_poly.type
_entity_poly.pdbx_seq_one_letter_code
_entity_poly.pdbx_strand_id
1 'polypeptide(L)'
;MRFGLIAHRLHRQGSDSSLLRWLQAAEPTVRGLNLALHAVGGTDDAGERYGLLENFPGLVRYPNGHSGGLTRLVSHIVGGVQPGQALDGVIFLIDPVDPSSLFPEAQALKRQCVIHGKPFLATEAAALEWLQVEALQADLHIAQAPGAALLQAMPAQVVALIAHDALKTQMVEFAGTQFDLLSRFAERVATGTTGGLLNEMAWRRGWPRDTPWVTPYRSGPLGGDAQIAERVLDGTCHKVIFFEDPHVARQHEADIQLMERAVCSASERTTCMNSPAMAWRWAEALAKVAG
;
A
#
# COMPACT_ATOMS: atom_id res chain seq x y z
N MET A 1 17.70 4.78 3.07
CA MET A 1 16.51 4.10 2.52
C MET A 1 16.50 4.27 1.00
N ARG A 2 16.04 3.28 0.23
CA ARG A 2 16.05 3.28 -1.24
C ARG A 2 14.75 2.69 -1.77
N PHE A 3 14.01 3.45 -2.58
CA PHE A 3 12.75 3.00 -3.16
C PHE A 3 12.80 3.02 -4.68
N GLY A 4 12.26 1.98 -5.30
CA GLY A 4 11.94 1.99 -6.72
C GLY A 4 10.81 2.97 -7.01
N LEU A 5 10.87 3.69 -8.12
CA LEU A 5 9.82 4.61 -8.56
C LEU A 5 9.42 4.32 -10.00
N ILE A 6 8.15 3.97 -10.17
CA ILE A 6 7.54 3.67 -11.46
C ILE A 6 6.19 4.36 -11.54
N ALA A 7 5.86 4.89 -12.71
CA ALA A 7 4.53 5.38 -13.02
C ALA A 7 4.11 4.94 -14.42
N HIS A 8 2.91 4.40 -14.55
CA HIS A 8 2.30 4.18 -15.85
C HIS A 8 2.03 5.49 -16.56
N ARG A 9 1.75 5.41 -17.86
CA ARG A 9 1.60 6.58 -18.71
C ARG A 9 0.54 7.56 -18.21
N LEU A 10 -0.58 7.07 -17.73
CA LEU A 10 -1.65 7.88 -17.16
C LEU A 10 -1.15 8.75 -15.99
N HIS A 11 -0.35 8.18 -15.12
CA HIS A 11 0.13 8.82 -13.90
C HIS A 11 1.36 9.74 -14.11
N ARG A 12 1.85 9.89 -15.34
CA ARG A 12 3.01 10.74 -15.67
C ARG A 12 2.78 11.70 -16.84
N GLN A 13 1.54 11.78 -17.35
CA GLN A 13 1.16 12.71 -18.42
C GLN A 13 0.41 13.91 -17.87
N GLY A 14 0.78 15.11 -18.36
CA GLY A 14 0.20 16.38 -17.90
C GLY A 14 0.86 16.93 -16.63
N SER A 15 0.69 18.24 -16.45
CA SER A 15 1.29 18.99 -15.34
C SER A 15 0.67 18.67 -13.97
N ASP A 16 -0.50 18.04 -13.96
CA ASP A 16 -1.24 17.63 -12.74
C ASP A 16 -1.38 16.11 -12.65
N SER A 17 -0.39 15.36 -13.12
CA SER A 17 -0.39 13.90 -13.02
C SER A 17 -0.06 13.45 -11.59
N SER A 18 -0.53 12.27 -11.21
CA SER A 18 -0.27 11.70 -9.87
C SER A 18 1.21 11.66 -9.51
N LEU A 19 2.09 11.35 -10.47
CA LEU A 19 3.53 11.37 -10.23
C LEU A 19 4.03 12.77 -9.84
N LEU A 20 3.59 13.81 -10.55
CA LEU A 20 4.08 15.16 -10.31
C LEU A 20 3.52 15.73 -9.01
N ARG A 21 2.24 15.49 -8.70
CA ARG A 21 1.65 15.83 -7.39
C ARG A 21 2.40 15.13 -6.27
N TRP A 22 2.66 13.82 -6.43
CA TRP A 22 3.41 13.06 -5.44
C TRP A 22 4.83 13.61 -5.25
N LEU A 23 5.58 13.87 -6.34
CA LEU A 23 6.93 14.43 -6.27
C LEU A 23 6.94 15.76 -5.49
N GLN A 24 6.00 16.66 -5.79
CA GLN A 24 5.88 17.95 -5.10
C GLN A 24 5.56 17.81 -3.60
N ALA A 25 4.58 16.95 -3.27
CA ALA A 25 4.18 16.74 -1.88
C ALA A 25 5.23 15.95 -1.07
N ALA A 26 5.96 15.05 -1.72
CA ALA A 26 6.90 14.14 -1.09
C ALA A 26 8.29 14.78 -0.82
N GLU A 27 8.66 15.82 -1.55
CA GLU A 27 10.02 16.39 -1.50
C GLU A 27 10.55 16.63 -0.09
N PRO A 28 9.84 17.34 0.81
CA PRO A 28 10.36 17.62 2.14
C PRO A 28 10.65 16.35 2.95
N THR A 29 9.76 15.34 2.83
CA THR A 29 9.90 14.07 3.55
C THR A 29 11.02 13.22 2.95
N VAL A 30 11.11 13.14 1.62
CA VAL A 30 12.17 12.40 0.93
C VAL A 30 13.54 12.95 1.29
N ARG A 31 13.68 14.28 1.34
CA ARG A 31 14.93 14.93 1.79
C ARG A 31 15.23 14.66 3.26
N GLY A 32 14.24 14.83 4.13
CA GLY A 32 14.42 14.58 5.57
C GLY A 32 14.81 13.14 5.88
N LEU A 33 14.27 12.17 5.16
CA LEU A 33 14.60 10.76 5.28
C LEU A 33 15.92 10.36 4.57
N ASN A 34 16.50 11.25 3.80
CA ASN A 34 17.58 10.92 2.86
C ASN A 34 17.24 9.70 2.00
N LEU A 35 15.99 9.69 1.48
CA LEU A 35 15.46 8.61 0.67
C LEU A 35 15.99 8.71 -0.76
N ALA A 36 16.68 7.69 -1.25
CA ALA A 36 17.10 7.60 -2.64
C ALA A 36 15.98 6.97 -3.49
N LEU A 37 15.66 7.61 -4.62
CA LEU A 37 14.70 7.13 -5.60
C LEU A 37 15.41 6.49 -6.79
N HIS A 38 15.01 5.25 -7.10
CA HIS A 38 15.51 4.49 -8.24
C HIS A 38 14.41 4.46 -9.32
N ALA A 39 14.42 5.45 -10.21
CA ALA A 39 13.35 5.69 -11.17
C ALA A 39 13.56 4.95 -12.49
N VAL A 40 12.52 4.26 -12.98
CA VAL A 40 12.51 3.69 -14.34
C VAL A 40 12.47 4.81 -15.36
N GLY A 41 13.24 4.70 -16.45
CA GLY A 41 13.55 5.78 -17.37
C GLY A 41 12.37 6.65 -17.83
N GLY A 42 11.22 6.05 -18.20
CA GLY A 42 10.06 6.86 -18.58
C GLY A 42 9.40 7.63 -17.44
N THR A 43 9.62 7.21 -16.19
CA THR A 43 9.17 7.93 -14.98
C THR A 43 10.14 9.07 -14.68
N ASP A 44 11.43 8.79 -14.78
CA ASP A 44 12.51 9.76 -14.64
C ASP A 44 12.37 10.90 -15.67
N ASP A 45 12.22 10.57 -16.97
CA ASP A 45 12.00 11.55 -18.05
C ASP A 45 10.79 12.47 -17.79
N ALA A 46 9.74 11.96 -17.15
CA ALA A 46 8.57 12.76 -16.82
C ALA A 46 8.87 13.75 -15.68
N GLY A 47 9.55 13.32 -14.63
CA GLY A 47 9.95 14.18 -13.51
C GLY A 47 10.96 15.27 -13.98
N GLU A 48 11.94 14.89 -14.81
CA GLU A 48 12.94 15.81 -15.39
C GLU A 48 12.29 16.90 -16.24
N ARG A 49 11.33 16.51 -17.11
CA ARG A 49 10.61 17.46 -17.99
C ARG A 49 9.96 18.61 -17.25
N TYR A 50 9.52 18.38 -16.02
CA TYR A 50 8.87 19.39 -15.18
C TYR A 50 9.79 20.00 -14.11
N GLY A 51 11.09 19.69 -14.16
CA GLY A 51 12.10 20.24 -13.24
C GLY A 51 11.94 19.81 -11.77
N LEU A 52 11.25 18.70 -11.51
CA LEU A 52 10.95 18.26 -10.15
C LEU A 52 12.01 17.34 -9.55
N LEU A 53 12.89 16.76 -10.37
CA LEU A 53 13.90 15.82 -9.89
C LEU A 53 15.19 16.46 -9.38
N GLU A 54 15.45 17.71 -9.72
CA GLU A 54 16.64 18.47 -9.27
C GLU A 54 16.75 18.57 -7.75
N ASN A 55 15.60 18.50 -7.08
CA ASN A 55 15.48 18.61 -5.64
C ASN A 55 15.58 17.27 -4.89
N PHE A 56 15.69 16.14 -5.56
CA PHE A 56 15.71 14.81 -4.93
C PHE A 56 17.13 14.30 -4.74
N PRO A 57 17.59 14.10 -3.49
CA PRO A 57 18.90 13.51 -3.23
C PRO A 57 18.91 12.05 -3.66
N GLY A 58 20.04 11.59 -4.20
CA GLY A 58 20.24 10.17 -4.47
C GLY A 58 19.34 9.57 -5.57
N LEU A 59 18.91 10.40 -6.53
CA LEU A 59 18.17 9.88 -7.69
C LEU A 59 19.06 8.99 -8.55
N VAL A 60 18.57 7.80 -8.85
CA VAL A 60 19.24 6.81 -9.72
C VAL A 60 18.33 6.45 -10.87
N ARG A 61 18.76 6.70 -12.10
CA ARG A 61 18.02 6.33 -13.29
C ARG A 61 18.23 4.87 -13.65
N TYR A 62 17.12 4.15 -13.86
CA TYR A 62 17.10 2.78 -14.41
C TYR A 62 16.75 2.80 -15.89
N PRO A 63 17.07 1.72 -16.64
CA PRO A 63 16.57 1.56 -18.01
C PRO A 63 15.05 1.71 -18.08
N ASN A 64 14.53 1.98 -19.27
CA ASN A 64 13.08 1.94 -19.52
C ASN A 64 12.50 0.55 -19.19
N GLY A 65 11.21 0.48 -18.90
CA GLY A 65 10.55 -0.77 -18.55
C GLY A 65 10.78 -1.88 -19.57
N HIS A 66 10.55 -1.58 -20.86
CA HIS A 66 10.81 -2.51 -21.98
C HIS A 66 12.30 -2.85 -22.22
N SER A 67 13.21 -2.12 -21.62
CA SER A 67 14.66 -2.35 -21.68
C SER A 67 15.21 -2.98 -20.39
N GLY A 68 14.36 -3.65 -19.62
CA GLY A 68 14.73 -4.39 -18.42
C GLY A 68 14.73 -3.58 -17.11
N GLY A 69 14.19 -2.35 -17.10
CA GLY A 69 14.11 -1.53 -15.89
C GLY A 69 13.29 -2.19 -14.79
N LEU A 70 12.13 -2.80 -15.14
CA LEU A 70 11.29 -3.53 -14.16
C LEU A 70 12.00 -4.79 -13.65
N THR A 71 12.62 -5.57 -14.51
CA THR A 71 13.40 -6.76 -14.12
C THR A 71 14.51 -6.40 -13.14
N ARG A 72 15.19 -5.26 -13.36
CA ARG A 72 16.21 -4.77 -12.45
C ARG A 72 15.63 -4.40 -11.09
N LEU A 73 14.45 -3.77 -11.03
CA LEU A 73 13.77 -3.48 -9.77
C LEU A 73 13.41 -4.77 -9.03
N VAL A 74 12.85 -5.78 -9.73
CA VAL A 74 12.59 -7.10 -9.14
C VAL A 74 13.85 -7.68 -8.51
N SER A 75 14.97 -7.69 -9.26
CA SER A 75 16.25 -8.16 -8.76
C SER A 75 16.69 -7.39 -7.51
N HIS A 76 16.56 -6.07 -7.51
CA HIS A 76 16.99 -5.25 -6.38
C HIS A 76 16.06 -5.36 -5.15
N ILE A 77 14.79 -5.68 -5.33
CA ILE A 77 13.90 -6.02 -4.20
C ILE A 77 14.39 -7.28 -3.47
N VAL A 78 14.90 -8.27 -4.20
CA VAL A 78 15.41 -9.50 -3.58
C VAL A 78 16.89 -9.42 -3.16
N GLY A 79 17.52 -8.24 -3.29
CA GLY A 79 18.91 -8.00 -2.85
C GLY A 79 19.87 -7.55 -3.94
N GLY A 80 19.53 -7.76 -5.21
CA GLY A 80 20.42 -7.50 -6.35
C GLY A 80 21.46 -8.59 -6.58
N VAL A 81 22.26 -8.41 -7.62
CA VAL A 81 23.37 -9.34 -7.97
C VAL A 81 24.69 -8.95 -7.31
N GLN A 82 24.77 -7.74 -6.76
CA GLN A 82 25.95 -7.23 -6.05
C GLN A 82 25.55 -6.68 -4.68
N PRO A 83 26.45 -6.71 -3.69
CA PRO A 83 26.19 -6.09 -2.38
C PRO A 83 25.80 -4.62 -2.50
N GLY A 84 24.84 -4.19 -1.68
CA GLY A 84 24.42 -2.79 -1.63
C GLY A 84 23.40 -2.37 -2.68
N GLN A 85 22.87 -3.28 -3.49
CA GLN A 85 21.83 -3.00 -4.49
C GLN A 85 20.40 -3.13 -3.96
N ALA A 86 20.20 -3.65 -2.76
CA ALA A 86 18.88 -3.88 -2.19
C ALA A 86 18.04 -2.60 -2.14
N LEU A 87 16.78 -2.68 -2.59
CA LEU A 87 15.74 -1.68 -2.38
C LEU A 87 14.92 -2.04 -1.14
N ASP A 88 14.42 -1.01 -0.45
CA ASP A 88 13.60 -1.15 0.76
C ASP A 88 12.11 -1.18 0.45
N GLY A 89 11.70 -0.77 -0.75
CA GLY A 89 10.30 -0.78 -1.20
C GLY A 89 10.15 -0.25 -2.62
N VAL A 90 8.91 -0.18 -3.08
CA VAL A 90 8.57 0.29 -4.43
C VAL A 90 7.32 1.16 -4.39
N ILE A 91 7.37 2.27 -5.08
CA ILE A 91 6.23 3.09 -5.48
C ILE A 91 5.98 2.80 -6.96
N PHE A 92 4.85 2.18 -7.25
CA PHE A 92 4.45 1.88 -8.61
C PHE A 92 3.04 2.41 -8.86
N LEU A 93 2.93 3.63 -9.38
CA LEU A 93 1.64 4.23 -9.71
C LEU A 93 1.04 3.50 -10.91
N ILE A 94 0.08 2.63 -10.63
CA ILE A 94 -0.50 1.69 -11.58
C ILE A 94 -1.76 2.28 -12.22
N ASP A 95 -1.77 2.34 -13.55
CA ASP A 95 -2.99 2.47 -14.32
C ASP A 95 -3.63 1.07 -14.47
N PRO A 96 -4.79 0.83 -13.86
CA PRO A 96 -5.38 -0.51 -13.84
C PRO A 96 -5.90 -0.98 -15.21
N VAL A 97 -5.97 -0.10 -16.20
CA VAL A 97 -6.36 -0.45 -17.58
C VAL A 97 -5.18 -0.55 -18.53
N ASP A 98 -3.96 -0.19 -18.10
CA ASP A 98 -2.75 -0.38 -18.90
C ASP A 98 -2.39 -1.88 -18.93
N PRO A 99 -2.32 -2.53 -20.10
CA PRO A 99 -1.97 -3.95 -20.21
C PRO A 99 -0.64 -4.31 -19.55
N SER A 100 0.30 -3.38 -19.46
CA SER A 100 1.61 -3.62 -18.85
C SER A 100 1.53 -3.87 -17.34
N SER A 101 0.42 -3.54 -16.69
CA SER A 101 0.15 -3.88 -15.28
C SER A 101 0.12 -5.39 -15.04
N LEU A 102 -0.21 -6.17 -16.08
CA LEU A 102 -0.27 -7.64 -16.04
C LEU A 102 0.99 -8.31 -16.59
N PHE A 103 2.02 -7.57 -16.97
CA PHE A 103 3.26 -8.15 -17.43
C PHE A 103 3.96 -8.93 -16.31
N PRO A 104 4.66 -10.03 -16.65
CA PRO A 104 5.33 -10.88 -15.66
C PRO A 104 6.21 -10.10 -14.69
N GLU A 105 6.90 -9.07 -15.16
CA GLU A 105 7.80 -8.24 -14.34
C GLU A 105 7.03 -7.41 -13.30
N ALA A 106 5.86 -6.86 -13.65
CA ALA A 106 5.02 -6.10 -12.73
C ALA A 106 4.45 -7.02 -11.63
N GLN A 107 3.95 -8.19 -12.04
CA GLN A 107 3.44 -9.21 -11.12
C GLN A 107 4.55 -9.77 -10.20
N ALA A 108 5.73 -10.04 -10.77
CA ALA A 108 6.88 -10.48 -10.00
C ALA A 108 7.35 -9.42 -9.00
N LEU A 109 7.34 -8.14 -9.37
CA LEU A 109 7.74 -7.04 -8.50
C LEU A 109 6.84 -6.98 -7.25
N LYS A 110 5.52 -6.97 -7.42
CA LYS A 110 4.55 -7.02 -6.32
C LYS A 110 4.78 -8.25 -5.44
N ARG A 111 4.82 -9.44 -6.06
CA ARG A 111 5.00 -10.70 -5.35
C ARG A 111 6.28 -10.72 -4.52
N GLN A 112 7.39 -10.24 -5.05
CA GLN A 112 8.66 -10.21 -4.33
C GLN A 112 8.62 -9.18 -3.18
N CYS A 113 7.94 -8.06 -3.33
CA CYS A 113 7.72 -7.15 -2.23
C CYS A 113 6.96 -7.83 -1.07
N VAL A 114 5.87 -8.55 -1.37
CA VAL A 114 5.09 -9.29 -0.37
C VAL A 114 5.95 -10.37 0.33
N ILE A 115 6.69 -11.19 -0.44
CA ILE A 115 7.57 -12.26 0.10
C ILE A 115 8.62 -11.68 1.05
N HIS A 116 9.21 -10.54 0.69
CA HIS A 116 10.29 -9.92 1.46
C HIS A 116 9.81 -8.91 2.50
N GLY A 117 8.49 -8.79 2.71
CA GLY A 117 7.90 -7.85 3.67
C GLY A 117 8.18 -6.38 3.35
N LYS A 118 8.42 -6.06 2.08
CA LYS A 118 8.72 -4.71 1.61
C LYS A 118 7.46 -4.03 1.06
N PRO A 119 7.30 -2.71 1.26
CA PRO A 119 6.13 -2.00 0.76
C PRO A 119 6.06 -2.00 -0.76
N PHE A 120 4.87 -2.31 -1.27
CA PHE A 120 4.47 -2.14 -2.67
C PHE A 120 3.32 -1.12 -2.70
N LEU A 121 3.60 0.09 -3.15
CA LEU A 121 2.71 1.24 -3.05
C LEU A 121 2.15 1.55 -4.44
N ALA A 122 0.93 1.07 -4.70
CA ALA A 122 0.33 1.08 -6.04
C ALA A 122 -0.48 2.36 -6.35
N THR A 123 -0.71 3.22 -5.33
CA THR A 123 -1.53 4.42 -5.44
C THR A 123 -0.80 5.65 -4.93
N GLU A 124 -1.22 6.84 -5.38
CA GLU A 124 -0.71 8.12 -4.89
C GLU A 124 -0.95 8.26 -3.38
N ALA A 125 -2.17 7.95 -2.91
CA ALA A 125 -2.53 8.00 -1.51
C ALA A 125 -1.66 7.07 -0.64
N ALA A 126 -1.43 5.83 -1.09
CA ALA A 126 -0.59 4.89 -0.37
C ALA A 126 0.88 5.35 -0.31
N ALA A 127 1.39 5.91 -1.42
CA ALA A 127 2.76 6.40 -1.48
C ALA A 127 2.98 7.62 -0.57
N LEU A 128 2.01 8.53 -0.47
CA LEU A 128 2.06 9.67 0.46
C LEU A 128 1.95 9.22 1.91
N GLU A 129 0.98 8.35 2.22
CA GLU A 129 0.81 7.84 3.59
C GLU A 129 2.06 7.07 4.07
N TRP A 130 2.67 6.26 3.19
CA TRP A 130 3.86 5.49 3.56
C TRP A 130 5.06 6.37 3.89
N LEU A 131 5.25 7.48 3.19
CA LEU A 131 6.28 8.45 3.55
C LEU A 131 6.06 9.03 4.96
N GLN A 132 4.81 9.24 5.36
CA GLN A 132 4.47 9.66 6.71
C GLN A 132 4.80 8.57 7.74
N VAL A 133 4.50 7.31 7.43
CA VAL A 133 4.88 6.14 8.26
C VAL A 133 6.39 6.10 8.45
N GLU A 134 7.18 6.24 7.39
CA GLU A 134 8.63 6.24 7.47
C GLU A 134 9.19 7.44 8.23
N ALA A 135 8.59 8.62 8.07
CA ALA A 135 8.97 9.81 8.83
C ALA A 135 8.73 9.62 10.33
N LEU A 136 7.59 9.05 10.72
CA LEU A 136 7.29 8.71 12.12
C LEU A 136 8.23 7.65 12.67
N GLN A 137 8.56 6.64 11.89
CA GLN A 137 9.52 5.61 12.30
C GLN A 137 10.94 6.17 12.53
N ALA A 138 11.32 7.17 11.73
CA ALA A 138 12.60 7.86 11.85
C ALA A 138 12.61 9.02 12.87
N ASP A 139 11.50 9.22 13.60
CA ASP A 139 11.28 10.36 14.50
C ASP A 139 11.55 11.73 13.82
N LEU A 140 11.25 11.80 12.53
CA LEU A 140 11.47 12.99 11.71
C LEU A 140 10.34 14.01 11.95
N HIS A 141 10.69 15.13 12.55
CA HIS A 141 9.77 16.25 12.76
C HIS A 141 9.66 17.10 11.50
N ILE A 142 8.62 16.86 10.71
CA ILE A 142 8.25 17.71 9.58
C ILE A 142 7.17 18.68 10.07
N ALA A 143 7.22 19.95 9.61
CA ALA A 143 6.40 21.08 10.10
C ALA A 143 4.87 20.86 10.09
N GLN A 144 4.38 19.82 9.43
CA GLN A 144 3.01 19.34 9.50
C GLN A 144 3.08 17.91 10.07
N ALA A 145 2.69 17.73 11.34
CA ALA A 145 2.74 16.44 12.02
C ALA A 145 1.82 15.40 11.32
N PRO A 146 2.34 14.58 10.40
CA PRO A 146 1.49 13.78 9.49
C PRO A 146 0.76 12.67 10.22
N GLY A 147 1.32 12.12 11.29
CA GLY A 147 0.70 11.04 12.03
C GLY A 147 -0.56 11.45 12.79
N ALA A 148 -0.60 12.67 13.33
CA ALA A 148 -1.81 13.20 13.97
C ALA A 148 -2.95 13.34 12.97
N ALA A 149 -2.66 13.77 11.74
CA ALA A 149 -3.66 13.88 10.67
C ALA A 149 -4.23 12.50 10.28
N LEU A 150 -3.39 11.45 10.21
CA LEU A 150 -3.85 10.09 9.94
C LEU A 150 -4.81 9.60 11.04
N LEU A 151 -4.47 9.80 12.31
CA LEU A 151 -5.33 9.41 13.42
C LEU A 151 -6.64 10.22 13.46
N GLN A 152 -6.61 11.52 13.15
CA GLN A 152 -7.77 12.38 13.08
C GLN A 152 -8.72 12.03 11.94
N ALA A 153 -8.21 11.48 10.83
CA ALA A 153 -9.04 11.07 9.70
C ALA A 153 -9.81 9.77 9.95
N MET A 154 -9.32 8.87 10.80
CA MET A 154 -9.90 7.53 11.00
C MET A 154 -11.39 7.53 11.36
N PRO A 155 -11.92 8.43 12.23
CA PRO A 155 -13.35 8.44 12.57
C PRO A 155 -14.29 8.74 11.39
N ALA A 156 -13.75 9.22 10.27
CA ALA A 156 -14.50 9.44 9.03
C ALA A 156 -14.21 8.37 7.96
N GLN A 157 -13.31 7.41 8.24
CA GLN A 157 -12.85 6.44 7.27
C GLN A 157 -13.37 5.04 7.56
N VAL A 158 -13.46 4.25 6.50
CA VAL A 158 -13.78 2.81 6.53
C VAL A 158 -12.53 2.02 6.16
N VAL A 159 -12.24 0.98 6.96
CA VAL A 159 -11.14 0.04 6.70
C VAL A 159 -11.68 -1.34 6.36
N ALA A 160 -11.12 -1.96 5.32
CA ALA A 160 -11.35 -3.36 4.98
C ALA A 160 -10.22 -4.25 5.53
N LEU A 161 -10.59 -5.36 6.17
CA LEU A 161 -9.67 -6.35 6.74
C LEU A 161 -9.86 -7.67 5.99
N ILE A 162 -8.91 -8.01 5.14
CA ILE A 162 -8.97 -9.16 4.23
C ILE A 162 -7.73 -10.03 4.45
N ALA A 163 -7.89 -11.33 4.45
CA ALA A 163 -6.77 -12.26 4.52
C ALA A 163 -7.04 -13.53 3.72
N HIS A 164 -6.03 -14.02 3.00
CA HIS A 164 -6.03 -15.38 2.48
C HIS A 164 -6.04 -16.41 3.62
N ASP A 165 -6.50 -17.63 3.34
CA ASP A 165 -6.71 -18.66 4.35
C ASP A 165 -5.48 -18.91 5.22
N ALA A 166 -4.31 -18.99 4.62
CA ALA A 166 -3.04 -19.20 5.33
C ALA A 166 -2.67 -18.05 6.30
N LEU A 167 -3.22 -16.87 6.10
CA LEU A 167 -2.87 -15.65 6.86
C LEU A 167 -3.99 -15.15 7.78
N LYS A 168 -5.12 -15.84 7.87
CA LYS A 168 -6.24 -15.45 8.74
C LYS A 168 -5.86 -15.40 10.22
N THR A 169 -5.05 -16.33 10.69
CA THR A 169 -4.56 -16.32 12.08
C THR A 169 -3.71 -15.07 12.35
N GLN A 170 -2.84 -14.69 11.43
CA GLN A 170 -2.03 -13.46 11.55
C GLN A 170 -2.90 -12.20 11.51
N MET A 171 -3.97 -12.20 10.69
CA MET A 171 -4.92 -11.08 10.67
C MET A 171 -5.65 -10.93 12.00
N VAL A 172 -6.09 -12.04 12.61
CA VAL A 172 -6.74 -12.02 13.94
C VAL A 172 -5.77 -11.54 15.03
N GLU A 173 -4.51 -11.98 14.99
CA GLU A 173 -3.46 -11.54 15.90
C GLU A 173 -3.19 -10.03 15.77
N PHE A 174 -2.99 -9.57 14.52
CA PHE A 174 -2.81 -8.15 14.22
C PHE A 174 -4.00 -7.32 14.72
N ALA A 175 -5.21 -7.69 14.35
CA ALA A 175 -6.42 -6.97 14.74
C ALA A 175 -6.65 -6.99 16.26
N GLY A 176 -6.31 -8.10 16.92
CA GLY A 176 -6.36 -8.20 18.37
C GLY A 176 -5.35 -7.27 19.04
N THR A 177 -4.11 -7.23 18.58
CA THR A 177 -3.07 -6.34 19.13
C THR A 177 -3.39 -4.86 18.85
N GLN A 178 -3.91 -4.55 17.67
CA GLN A 178 -4.23 -3.19 17.25
C GLN A 178 -5.72 -2.85 17.41
N PHE A 179 -6.41 -3.52 18.35
CA PHE A 179 -7.86 -3.41 18.53
C PHE A 179 -8.33 -1.97 18.75
N ASP A 180 -7.68 -1.23 19.62
CA ASP A 180 -8.05 0.15 19.94
C ASP A 180 -7.77 1.10 18.76
N LEU A 181 -6.68 0.89 18.06
CA LEU A 181 -6.35 1.66 16.85
C LEU A 181 -7.39 1.42 15.76
N LEU A 182 -7.69 0.16 15.45
CA LEU A 182 -8.67 -0.19 14.42
C LEU A 182 -10.10 0.20 14.81
N SER A 183 -10.41 0.25 16.11
CA SER A 183 -11.71 0.71 16.59
C SER A 183 -11.94 2.22 16.40
N ARG A 184 -10.91 3.00 16.06
CA ARG A 184 -11.04 4.42 15.70
C ARG A 184 -11.70 4.65 14.35
N PHE A 185 -11.65 3.66 13.44
CA PHE A 185 -12.33 3.78 12.14
C PHE A 185 -13.85 3.83 12.32
N ALA A 186 -14.52 4.66 11.50
CA ALA A 186 -15.99 4.75 11.47
C ALA A 186 -16.64 3.37 11.28
N GLU A 187 -16.10 2.58 10.38
CA GLU A 187 -16.54 1.22 10.10
C GLU A 187 -15.34 0.32 9.75
N ARG A 188 -15.44 -0.93 10.13
CA ARG A 188 -14.54 -2.01 9.73
C ARG A 188 -15.35 -3.01 8.93
N VAL A 189 -14.87 -3.39 7.74
CA VAL A 189 -15.52 -4.41 6.89
C VAL A 189 -14.55 -5.54 6.63
N ALA A 190 -15.04 -6.74 6.37
CA ALA A 190 -14.20 -7.90 6.06
C ALA A 190 -14.94 -8.90 5.18
N THR A 191 -14.18 -9.79 4.50
CA THR A 191 -14.76 -10.98 3.86
C THR A 191 -15.28 -11.95 4.92
N GLY A 192 -16.32 -12.73 4.59
CA GLY A 192 -17.16 -13.44 5.56
C GLY A 192 -16.41 -14.27 6.60
N THR A 193 -15.50 -15.15 6.17
CA THR A 193 -14.75 -16.02 7.11
C THR A 193 -13.82 -15.18 7.99
N THR A 194 -13.08 -14.22 7.41
CA THR A 194 -12.21 -13.31 8.16
C THR A 194 -13.02 -12.48 9.14
N GLY A 195 -14.15 -11.91 8.71
CA GLY A 195 -15.05 -11.12 9.55
C GLY A 195 -15.63 -11.92 10.73
N GLY A 196 -15.99 -13.19 10.51
CA GLY A 196 -16.43 -14.08 11.58
C GLY A 196 -15.37 -14.27 12.66
N LEU A 197 -14.12 -14.55 12.28
CA LEU A 197 -13.00 -14.73 13.21
C LEU A 197 -12.68 -13.43 13.97
N LEU A 198 -12.74 -12.29 13.29
CA LEU A 198 -12.50 -10.98 13.90
C LEU A 198 -13.60 -10.61 14.90
N ASN A 199 -14.87 -10.90 14.60
CA ASN A 199 -15.97 -10.70 15.55
C ASN A 199 -15.84 -11.60 16.76
N GLU A 200 -15.49 -12.88 16.59
CA GLU A 200 -15.21 -13.78 17.71
C GLU A 200 -14.08 -13.26 18.60
N MET A 201 -13.01 -12.76 18.01
CA MET A 201 -11.90 -12.13 18.76
C MET A 201 -12.38 -10.92 19.53
N ALA A 202 -13.17 -10.04 18.92
CA ALA A 202 -13.70 -8.83 19.57
C ALA A 202 -14.64 -9.18 20.75
N TRP A 203 -15.52 -10.15 20.59
CA TRP A 203 -16.42 -10.62 21.65
C TRP A 203 -15.66 -11.20 22.85
N ARG A 204 -14.57 -11.92 22.61
CA ARG A 204 -13.69 -12.41 23.70
C ARG A 204 -13.00 -11.26 24.44
N ARG A 205 -12.86 -10.10 23.82
CA ARG A 205 -12.31 -8.87 24.41
C ARG A 205 -13.37 -7.99 25.08
N GLY A 206 -14.63 -8.42 25.10
CA GLY A 206 -15.71 -7.69 25.76
C GLY A 206 -16.52 -6.76 24.82
N TRP A 207 -16.32 -6.84 23.50
CA TRP A 207 -17.20 -6.11 22.57
C TRP A 207 -18.64 -6.63 22.67
N PRO A 208 -19.67 -5.75 22.60
CA PRO A 208 -21.06 -6.18 22.67
C PRO A 208 -21.42 -7.19 21.58
N ARG A 209 -22.11 -8.28 21.95
CA ARG A 209 -22.45 -9.35 21.00
C ARG A 209 -23.62 -9.04 20.07
N ASP A 210 -24.41 -8.04 20.41
CA ASP A 210 -25.55 -7.55 19.63
C ASP A 210 -25.13 -6.67 18.45
N THR A 211 -23.89 -6.20 18.44
CA THR A 211 -23.30 -5.41 17.36
C THR A 211 -22.01 -6.03 16.86
N PRO A 212 -21.82 -6.27 15.56
CA PRO A 212 -20.55 -6.76 15.05
C PRO A 212 -19.46 -5.68 15.18
N TRP A 213 -18.25 -6.08 15.57
CA TRP A 213 -17.08 -5.19 15.53
C TRP A 213 -16.62 -4.89 14.11
N VAL A 214 -16.77 -5.89 13.23
CA VAL A 214 -16.52 -5.84 11.79
C VAL A 214 -17.79 -6.26 11.08
N THR A 215 -18.24 -5.50 10.08
CA THR A 215 -19.33 -5.89 9.18
C THR A 215 -18.85 -6.97 8.21
N PRO A 216 -19.30 -8.23 8.31
CA PRO A 216 -18.87 -9.28 7.41
C PRO A 216 -19.66 -9.23 6.10
N TYR A 217 -18.96 -9.26 4.96
CA TYR A 217 -19.53 -9.53 3.65
C TYR A 217 -19.57 -11.03 3.36
N ARG A 218 -19.80 -11.43 2.12
CA ARG A 218 -19.66 -12.83 1.72
C ARG A 218 -18.20 -13.29 1.86
N SER A 219 -17.96 -14.59 1.90
CA SER A 219 -16.59 -15.11 1.80
C SER A 219 -15.99 -14.73 0.44
N GLY A 220 -14.67 -14.59 0.36
CA GLY A 220 -13.95 -14.19 -0.86
C GLY A 220 -14.43 -14.99 -2.09
N PRO A 221 -14.34 -16.35 -2.08
CA PRO A 221 -14.78 -17.19 -3.20
C PRO A 221 -16.28 -17.08 -3.56
N LEU A 222 -17.09 -16.50 -2.69
CA LEU A 222 -18.52 -16.23 -2.94
C LEU A 222 -18.79 -14.74 -3.26
N GLY A 223 -17.78 -13.98 -3.65
CA GLY A 223 -17.88 -12.62 -4.10
C GLY A 223 -17.70 -11.53 -3.02
N GLY A 224 -17.20 -11.89 -1.82
CA GLY A 224 -16.93 -10.92 -0.76
C GLY A 224 -15.90 -9.87 -1.16
N ASP A 225 -14.86 -10.27 -1.90
CA ASP A 225 -13.85 -9.36 -2.41
C ASP A 225 -14.44 -8.36 -3.40
N ALA A 226 -15.37 -8.80 -4.26
CA ALA A 226 -16.08 -7.92 -5.18
C ALA A 226 -16.96 -6.88 -4.46
N GLN A 227 -17.61 -7.26 -3.36
CA GLN A 227 -18.42 -6.33 -2.55
C GLN A 227 -17.55 -5.25 -1.89
N ILE A 228 -16.37 -5.60 -1.41
CA ILE A 228 -15.43 -4.63 -0.84
C ILE A 228 -14.82 -3.76 -1.96
N ALA A 229 -14.48 -4.35 -3.12
CA ALA A 229 -13.98 -3.63 -4.28
C ALA A 229 -14.99 -2.57 -4.79
N GLU A 230 -16.28 -2.88 -4.80
CA GLU A 230 -17.34 -1.92 -5.12
C GLU A 230 -17.30 -0.73 -4.15
N ARG A 231 -17.21 -0.96 -2.84
CA ARG A 231 -17.07 0.14 -1.86
C ARG A 231 -15.82 1.00 -2.05
N VAL A 232 -14.72 0.41 -2.51
CA VAL A 232 -13.50 1.16 -2.87
C VAL A 232 -13.78 2.08 -4.05
N LEU A 233 -14.42 1.56 -5.11
CA LEU A 233 -14.76 2.34 -6.30
C LEU A 233 -15.75 3.48 -5.99
N ASP A 234 -16.74 3.22 -5.14
CA ASP A 234 -17.72 4.21 -4.67
C ASP A 234 -17.14 5.25 -3.70
N GLY A 235 -15.87 5.08 -3.30
CA GLY A 235 -15.21 5.98 -2.34
C GLY A 235 -15.73 5.86 -0.91
N THR A 236 -16.37 4.74 -0.57
CA THR A 236 -16.88 4.44 0.78
C THR A 236 -15.98 3.46 1.56
N CYS A 237 -14.90 2.98 0.98
CA CYS A 237 -13.82 2.27 1.65
C CYS A 237 -12.49 2.98 1.34
N HIS A 238 -11.81 3.44 2.38
CA HIS A 238 -10.65 4.34 2.28
C HIS A 238 -9.32 3.61 2.48
N LYS A 239 -9.35 2.50 3.20
CA LYS A 239 -8.16 1.72 3.52
C LYS A 239 -8.43 0.23 3.37
N VAL A 240 -7.53 -0.46 2.67
CA VAL A 240 -7.56 -1.92 2.54
C VAL A 240 -6.31 -2.49 3.23
N ILE A 241 -6.51 -3.36 4.20
CA ILE A 241 -5.45 -4.18 4.80
C ILE A 241 -5.71 -5.60 4.34
N PHE A 242 -4.93 -6.02 3.35
CA PHE A 242 -5.07 -7.32 2.71
C PHE A 242 -3.83 -8.16 2.95
N PHE A 243 -3.92 -9.16 3.82
CA PHE A 243 -2.83 -10.12 4.02
C PHE A 243 -2.83 -11.12 2.88
N GLU A 244 -2.06 -10.80 1.84
CA GLU A 244 -1.90 -11.62 0.65
C GLU A 244 -0.91 -12.76 0.89
N ASP A 245 -1.31 -13.99 0.56
CA ASP A 245 -0.39 -15.11 0.48
C ASP A 245 0.26 -15.12 -0.92
N PRO A 246 1.58 -14.88 -1.02
CA PRO A 246 2.28 -14.86 -2.30
C PRO A 246 2.39 -16.23 -2.97
N HIS A 247 2.00 -17.29 -2.28
CA HIS A 247 2.00 -18.68 -2.75
C HIS A 247 0.61 -19.21 -3.09
N VAL A 248 -0.42 -18.35 -3.03
CA VAL A 248 -1.79 -18.74 -3.32
C VAL A 248 -1.94 -19.32 -4.75
N ALA A 249 -2.80 -20.31 -4.89
CA ALA A 249 -3.03 -20.94 -6.18
C ALA A 249 -3.74 -20.00 -7.16
N ARG A 250 -3.49 -20.19 -8.48
CA ARG A 250 -4.02 -19.36 -9.58
C ARG A 250 -5.54 -19.13 -9.56
N GLN A 251 -6.31 -20.04 -9.00
CA GLN A 251 -7.77 -19.91 -8.90
C GLN A 251 -8.24 -18.71 -8.05
N HIS A 252 -7.40 -18.16 -7.17
CA HIS A 252 -7.68 -16.95 -6.38
C HIS A 252 -7.03 -15.69 -6.96
N GLU A 253 -6.29 -15.81 -8.05
CA GLU A 253 -5.59 -14.69 -8.69
C GLU A 253 -6.57 -13.63 -9.20
N ALA A 254 -7.74 -14.04 -9.68
CA ALA A 254 -8.76 -13.13 -10.19
C ALA A 254 -9.32 -12.20 -9.09
N ASP A 255 -9.51 -12.70 -7.88
CA ASP A 255 -10.03 -11.93 -6.75
C ASP A 255 -9.01 -10.89 -6.27
N ILE A 256 -7.72 -11.29 -6.22
CA ILE A 256 -6.60 -10.39 -5.89
C ILE A 256 -6.51 -9.27 -6.93
N GLN A 257 -6.55 -9.61 -8.22
CA GLN A 257 -6.46 -8.64 -9.31
C GLN A 257 -7.66 -7.68 -9.33
N LEU A 258 -8.86 -8.18 -9.02
CA LEU A 258 -10.07 -7.37 -8.93
C LEU A 258 -9.95 -6.30 -7.82
N MET A 259 -9.49 -6.68 -6.64
CA MET A 259 -9.25 -5.76 -5.54
C MET A 259 -8.16 -4.75 -5.88
N GLU A 260 -7.04 -5.21 -6.46
CA GLU A 260 -5.95 -4.33 -6.89
C GLU A 260 -6.41 -3.30 -7.92
N ARG A 261 -7.19 -3.73 -8.90
CA ARG A 261 -7.75 -2.81 -9.91
C ARG A 261 -8.67 -1.77 -9.28
N ALA A 262 -9.52 -2.15 -8.35
CA ALA A 262 -10.40 -1.23 -7.63
C ALA A 262 -9.59 -0.19 -6.84
N VAL A 263 -8.58 -0.64 -6.09
CA VAL A 263 -7.67 0.24 -5.33
C VAL A 263 -6.92 1.20 -6.26
N CYS A 264 -6.34 0.71 -7.35
CA CYS A 264 -5.61 1.54 -8.31
C CYS A 264 -6.52 2.54 -9.04
N SER A 265 -7.80 2.19 -9.28
CA SER A 265 -8.79 3.11 -9.86
C SER A 265 -9.17 4.26 -8.90
N ALA A 266 -8.98 4.07 -7.59
CA ALA A 266 -9.19 5.07 -6.54
C ALA A 266 -7.88 5.68 -6.02
N SER A 267 -6.87 5.85 -6.86
CA SER A 267 -5.46 6.15 -6.55
C SER A 267 -5.25 7.31 -5.58
N GLU A 268 -6.06 8.36 -5.65
CA GLU A 268 -5.93 9.55 -4.80
C GLU A 268 -6.59 9.40 -3.42
N ARG A 269 -7.41 8.36 -3.22
CA ARG A 269 -8.30 8.25 -2.05
C ARG A 269 -8.12 7.00 -1.23
N THR A 270 -7.65 5.91 -1.86
CA THR A 270 -7.58 4.61 -1.21
C THR A 270 -6.15 4.15 -1.03
N THR A 271 -5.84 3.70 0.17
CA THR A 271 -4.55 3.08 0.50
C THR A 271 -4.72 1.58 0.65
N CYS A 272 -3.71 0.82 0.22
CA CYS A 272 -3.68 -0.64 0.39
C CYS A 272 -2.36 -1.08 0.99
N MET A 273 -2.45 -1.92 2.02
CA MET A 273 -1.34 -2.66 2.61
C MET A 273 -1.53 -4.13 2.29
N ASN A 274 -0.64 -4.70 1.51
CA ASN A 274 -0.78 -6.04 0.95
C ASN A 274 0.04 -7.12 1.69
N SER A 275 0.59 -6.79 2.85
CA SER A 275 1.32 -7.75 3.67
C SER A 275 1.19 -7.47 5.17
N PRO A 276 1.35 -8.51 6.02
CA PRO A 276 1.43 -8.32 7.47
C PRO A 276 2.51 -7.32 7.87
N ALA A 277 3.70 -7.37 7.25
CA ALA A 277 4.82 -6.48 7.56
C ALA A 277 4.46 -5.00 7.37
N MET A 278 3.74 -4.66 6.30
CA MET A 278 3.27 -3.29 6.09
C MET A 278 2.29 -2.85 7.16
N ALA A 279 1.30 -3.69 7.49
CA ALA A 279 0.29 -3.37 8.48
C ALA A 279 0.89 -3.15 9.88
N TRP A 280 1.80 -4.02 10.30
CA TRP A 280 2.51 -3.87 11.58
C TRP A 280 3.34 -2.58 11.62
N ARG A 281 4.14 -2.31 10.58
CA ARG A 281 4.96 -1.10 10.51
C ARG A 281 4.12 0.19 10.55
N TRP A 282 2.99 0.19 9.85
CA TRP A 282 2.02 1.29 9.87
C TRP A 282 1.44 1.50 11.27
N ALA A 283 1.00 0.43 11.93
CA ALA A 283 0.41 0.52 13.26
C ALA A 283 1.43 0.97 14.32
N GLU A 284 2.66 0.45 14.26
CA GLU A 284 3.76 0.87 15.13
C GLU A 284 4.11 2.35 14.96
N ALA A 285 4.11 2.86 13.72
CA ALA A 285 4.34 4.27 13.48
C ALA A 285 3.25 5.16 14.12
N LEU A 286 1.98 4.74 14.00
CA LEU A 286 0.86 5.48 14.58
C LEU A 286 0.83 5.39 16.11
N ALA A 287 1.30 4.31 16.70
CA ALA A 287 1.41 4.19 18.14
C ALA A 287 2.31 5.27 18.76
N LYS A 288 3.35 5.73 18.03
CA LYS A 288 4.24 6.82 18.47
C LYS A 288 3.55 8.17 18.63
N VAL A 289 2.43 8.39 17.97
CA VAL A 289 1.66 9.65 18.03
C VAL A 289 0.32 9.52 18.74
N ALA A 290 -0.07 8.31 19.12
CA ALA A 290 -1.31 8.04 19.85
C ALA A 290 -1.14 8.14 21.37
N GLY A 291 0.10 8.12 21.86
CA GLY A 291 0.46 8.32 23.29
C GLY A 291 0.70 9.77 23.56
#